data_8243306a781e1fe264384f0825556fca
#
_entry.id   8243306a781e1fe264384f0825556fca
#
_cell.length_a   1.000
_cell.length_b   1.000
_cell.length_c   1.000
_cell.angle_alpha   90.00
_cell.angle_beta   90.00
_cell.angle_gamma   90.00
#
_symmetry.space_group_name_H-M   'P 1'
#
loop_
_entity.id
_entity.type
_entity.pdbx_description
1 polymer ?
#
loop_
_entity_poly.entity_id
_entity_poly.type
_entity_poly.pdbx_seq_one_letter_code
_entity_poly.pdbx_strand_id
1 'polypeptide(L)' 'MTNLTITPGCVVLLASFDDIPTHQFLVEDVFEDCITGTALTGPFAGEYGEPDIALVLQVLVGPT' A
#
# COMPACT_ATOMS: atom_id res chain seq x y z
N MET A 1 -12.10 -1.64 -17.19
CA MET A 1 -11.67 -0.88 -16.01
C MET A 1 -11.36 -1.81 -14.85
N THR A 2 -10.29 -1.56 -14.17
CA THR A 2 -9.88 -2.39 -13.06
C THR A 2 -10.37 -1.81 -11.75
N ASN A 3 -11.05 -2.63 -10.97
CA ASN A 3 -11.43 -2.26 -9.62
C ASN A 3 -10.38 -2.75 -8.66
N LEU A 4 -9.83 -1.82 -7.89
CA LEU A 4 -8.88 -2.17 -6.83
C LEU A 4 -9.69 -2.39 -5.57
N THR A 5 -9.73 -3.63 -5.11
CA THR A 5 -10.35 -3.96 -3.84
C THR A 5 -9.27 -4.04 -2.80
N ILE A 6 -9.18 -3.03 -1.96
CA ILE A 6 -8.16 -2.94 -0.92
C ILE A 6 -8.83 -3.25 0.40
N THR A 7 -8.34 -4.30 1.05
CA THR A 7 -8.88 -4.74 2.33
C THR A 7 -7.76 -4.96 3.33
N PRO A 8 -8.05 -4.93 4.63
CA PRO A 8 -7.02 -5.24 5.63
C PRO A 8 -6.40 -6.61 5.38
N GLY A 9 -5.09 -6.69 5.47
CA GLY A 9 -4.34 -7.92 5.26
C GLY A 9 -3.81 -8.11 3.85
N CYS A 10 -4.22 -7.28 2.89
CA CYS A 10 -3.69 -7.41 1.54
C CYS A 10 -2.33 -6.71 1.41
N VAL A 11 -1.60 -7.08 0.37
CA VAL A 11 -0.34 -6.42 0.02
C VAL A 11 -0.57 -5.66 -1.28
N VAL A 12 -0.21 -4.39 -1.29
CA VAL A 12 -0.40 -3.53 -2.45
C VAL A 12 0.94 -3.00 -2.94
N LEU A 13 0.96 -2.58 -4.19
CA LEU A 13 2.10 -1.90 -4.78
C LEU A 13 1.82 -0.42 -4.77
N LEU A 14 2.68 0.35 -4.12
CA LEU A 14 2.56 1.79 -4.05
C LEU A 14 3.41 2.46 -5.12
N ALA A 15 2.87 3.51 -5.73
CA ALA A 15 3.58 4.28 -6.72
C ALA A 15 4.76 5.02 -6.08
N SER A 16 5.78 5.29 -6.89
CA SER A 16 6.88 6.14 -6.43
C SER A 16 6.39 7.57 -6.23
N PHE A 17 6.96 8.23 -5.23
CA PHE A 17 6.70 9.65 -5.01
C PHE A 17 7.90 10.27 -4.31
N ASP A 18 8.16 11.54 -4.60
CA ASP A 18 9.35 12.21 -4.12
C ASP A 18 10.59 11.35 -4.45
N ASP A 19 11.40 11.04 -3.46
CA ASP A 19 12.58 10.22 -3.66
C ASP A 19 12.35 8.76 -3.27
N ILE A 20 11.08 8.39 -3.06
CA ILE A 20 10.72 7.03 -2.62
C ILE A 20 10.31 6.21 -3.84
N PRO A 21 10.99 5.10 -4.11
CA PRO A 21 10.62 4.26 -5.26
C PRO A 21 9.34 3.47 -5.01
N THR A 22 8.78 2.94 -6.08
CA THR A 22 7.67 2.00 -6.01
C THR A 22 8.04 0.86 -5.07
N HIS A 23 7.13 0.52 -4.16
CA HIS A 23 7.43 -0.51 -3.17
C HIS A 23 6.15 -1.21 -2.71
N GLN A 24 6.32 -2.31 -1.99
CA GLN A 24 5.21 -3.11 -1.49
C GLN A 24 4.83 -2.66 -0.08
N PHE A 25 3.54 -2.75 0.22
CA PHE A 25 3.00 -2.26 1.47
C PHE A 25 1.91 -3.21 1.97
N LEU A 26 2.03 -3.63 3.23
CA LEU A 26 1.03 -4.49 3.88
C LEU A 26 -0.03 -3.59 4.52
N VAL A 27 -1.27 -3.76 4.07
CA VAL A 27 -2.40 -2.94 4.54
C VAL A 27 -2.94 -3.48 5.85
N GLU A 28 -3.04 -2.62 6.86
CA GLU A 28 -3.65 -2.98 8.15
C GLU A 28 -5.06 -2.45 8.25
N ASP A 29 -5.28 -1.18 7.87
CA ASP A 29 -6.61 -0.57 7.88
C ASP A 29 -6.81 0.24 6.61
N VAL A 30 -8.08 0.38 6.21
CA VAL A 30 -8.45 1.14 5.02
C VAL A 30 -9.40 2.23 5.43
N PHE A 31 -9.08 3.45 5.04
CA PHE A 31 -9.91 4.62 5.29
C PHE A 31 -10.38 5.19 3.95
N GLU A 32 -11.17 6.24 4.00
CA GLU A 32 -11.78 6.80 2.80
C GLU A 32 -10.73 7.31 1.79
N ASP A 33 -9.67 7.93 2.29
CA ASP A 33 -8.66 8.56 1.44
C ASP A 33 -7.25 8.03 1.66
N CYS A 34 -7.03 7.14 2.61
CA CYS A 34 -5.71 6.59 2.87
C CYS A 34 -5.80 5.17 3.41
N ILE A 35 -4.66 4.50 3.41
CA ILE A 35 -4.52 3.20 4.05
C ILE A 35 -3.42 3.32 5.10
N THR A 36 -3.44 2.43 6.07
CA THR A 36 -2.38 2.37 7.08
C THR A 36 -1.77 0.98 7.08
N GLY A 37 -0.54 0.88 7.49
CA GLY A 37 0.13 -0.41 7.55
C GLY A 37 1.64 -0.27 7.57
N THR A 38 2.32 -1.26 7.01
CA THR A 38 3.77 -1.37 7.09
C THR A 38 4.36 -1.58 5.71
N ALA A 39 5.38 -0.81 5.38
CA ALA A 39 6.13 -1.00 4.13
C ALA A 39 6.89 -2.32 4.21
N LEU A 40 6.84 -3.10 3.14
CA LEU A 40 7.51 -4.39 3.08
C LEU A 40 8.85 -4.32 2.37
N THR A 41 8.99 -3.43 1.41
CA THR A 41 10.21 -3.26 0.65
C THR A 41 10.55 -1.78 0.54
N GLY A 42 11.72 -1.48 0.00
CA GLY A 42 12.15 -0.10 -0.22
C GLY A 42 12.79 0.52 1.01
N PRO A 43 13.06 1.83 0.96
CA PRO A 43 13.83 2.49 2.03
C PRO A 43 13.11 2.54 3.37
N PHE A 44 11.78 2.36 3.39
CA PHE A 44 11.02 2.38 4.64
C PHE A 44 10.54 1.00 5.06
N ALA A 45 11.14 -0.07 4.51
CA ALA A 45 10.74 -1.44 4.84
C ALA A 45 10.72 -1.63 6.35
N GLY A 46 9.61 -2.15 6.86
CA GLY A 46 9.42 -2.40 8.29
C GLY A 46 8.82 -1.22 9.05
N GLU A 47 8.62 -0.08 8.41
CA GLU A 47 8.08 1.10 9.09
C GLU A 47 6.61 1.29 8.80
N TYR A 48 5.90 1.78 9.79
CA TYR A 48 4.49 2.12 9.69
C TYR A 48 4.32 3.36 8.81
N GLY A 49 3.24 3.38 8.02
CA GLY A 49 2.94 4.53 7.19
C GLY A 49 1.46 4.68 6.95
N GLU A 50 1.07 5.82 6.41
CA GLU A 50 -0.32 6.15 6.10
C GLU A 50 -0.41 6.76 4.70
N PRO A 51 -0.07 5.99 3.66
CA PRO A 51 -0.07 6.54 2.30
C PRO A 51 -1.48 6.83 1.79
N ASP A 52 -1.55 7.80 0.90
CA ASP A 52 -2.79 8.14 0.21
C ASP A 52 -3.21 6.95 -0.65
N ILE A 53 -4.50 6.63 -0.64
CA ILE A 53 -5.02 5.51 -1.39
C ILE A 53 -4.80 5.69 -2.90
N ALA A 54 -4.69 6.92 -3.36
CA ALA A 54 -4.40 7.19 -4.77
C ALA A 54 -3.04 6.70 -5.22
N LEU A 55 -2.13 6.40 -4.27
CA LEU A 55 -0.82 5.87 -4.61
C LEU A 55 -0.84 4.37 -4.90
N VAL A 56 -1.94 3.68 -4.61
CA VAL A 56 -2.02 2.24 -4.83
C VAL A 56 -2.15 1.97 -6.33
N LEU A 57 -1.18 1.25 -6.87
CA LEU A 57 -1.18 0.88 -8.29
C LEU A 57 -1.92 -0.43 -8.53
N GLN A 58 -1.76 -1.39 -7.65
CA GLN A 58 -2.45 -2.68 -7.77
C GLN A 58 -2.37 -3.45 -6.46
N VAL A 59 -3.28 -4.40 -6.31
CA VAL A 59 -3.25 -5.34 -5.19
C VAL A 59 -2.45 -6.55 -5.65
N LEU A 60 -1.35 -6.84 -4.94
CA LEU A 60 -0.45 -7.94 -5.31
C LEU A 60 -0.90 -9.25 -4.70
N VAL A 61 -1.30 -9.23 -3.43
CA VAL A 61 -1.71 -10.42 -2.70
C VAL A 61 -2.95 -10.05 -1.89
N GLY A 62 -4.00 -10.84 -2.01
CA GLY A 62 -5.20 -10.64 -1.21
C GLY A 62 -4.98 -11.09 0.23
N PRO A 63 -5.94 -10.80 1.11
CA PRO A 63 -5.83 -11.24 2.50
C PRO A 63 -5.92 -12.76 2.57
N THR A 64 -5.19 -13.32 3.51
CA THR A 64 -5.21 -14.77 3.72
C THR A 64 -6.21 -15.15 4.80
#